data_23df8e686564134b738c2fdf44add47c
#
_entry.id   23df8e686564134b738c2fdf44add47c
#
_cell.length_a   1.000
_cell.length_b   1.000
_cell.length_c   1.000
_cell.angle_alpha   90.00
_cell.angle_beta   90.00
_cell.angle_gamma   90.00
#
_symmetry.space_group_name_H-M   'P 1'
#
loop_
_entity.id
_entity.type
_entity.pdbx_description
1 polymer ?
#
loop_
_entity_poly.entity_id
_entity_poly.type
_entity_poly.pdbx_seq_one_letter_code
_entity_poly.pdbx_strand_id
1 'polypeptide(L)'
;MRLDAGLGYVVTAIFGVAVMVIGAELLFGTGRSIGDEEGLVNLADPLGERFGSVVRWVFLGGLWAISFASVIGVWNGMSYLFADIVRTFRGIPEEEAGPYISEKSPAYRSFLILLTFPTIPLIVLGQPVALVLLWTAMGAVFLPFLSITLMWLLNSSRVERGYRNRLVSASNIVLGISVVVFLALGIQTIVGLL
;
A
#
# COMPACT_ATOMS: atom_id res chain seq x y z
N MET A 1 11.76 -10.74 11.72
CA MET A 1 10.54 -9.88 11.58
C MET A 1 10.75 -8.42 11.91
N ARG A 2 11.17 -8.00 13.14
CA ARG A 2 11.30 -6.54 13.44
C ARG A 2 12.40 -5.85 12.65
N LEU A 3 13.54 -6.52 12.40
CA LEU A 3 14.64 -5.98 11.59
C LEU A 3 14.26 -5.87 10.11
N ASP A 4 13.59 -6.89 9.55
CA ASP A 4 13.14 -6.86 8.15
C ASP A 4 12.14 -5.72 7.90
N ALA A 5 11.14 -5.61 8.77
CA ALA A 5 10.16 -4.51 8.68
C ALA A 5 10.84 -3.14 8.83
N GLY A 6 11.76 -3.00 9.81
CA GLY A 6 12.51 -1.76 10.02
C GLY A 6 13.37 -1.37 8.82
N LEU A 7 14.11 -2.31 8.26
CA LEU A 7 14.91 -2.10 7.04
C LEU A 7 14.01 -1.73 5.85
N GLY A 8 12.90 -2.44 5.67
CA GLY A 8 11.93 -2.14 4.60
C GLY A 8 11.41 -0.71 4.68
N TYR A 9 11.00 -0.24 5.85
CA TYR A 9 10.51 1.13 6.03
C TYR A 9 11.61 2.18 5.80
N VAL A 10 12.84 1.95 6.29
CA VAL A 10 13.97 2.87 6.07
C VAL A 10 14.32 2.96 4.59
N VAL A 11 14.42 1.83 3.90
CA VAL A 11 14.70 1.81 2.45
C VAL A 11 13.57 2.51 1.67
N THR A 12 12.32 2.27 2.02
CA THR A 12 11.16 2.94 1.39
C THR A 12 11.21 4.45 1.62
N ALA A 13 11.54 4.90 2.82
CA ALA A 13 11.65 6.33 3.12
C ALA A 13 12.79 6.99 2.32
N ILE A 14 13.96 6.37 2.27
CA ILE A 14 15.10 6.87 1.50
C ILE A 14 14.74 6.92 0.01
N PHE A 15 14.13 5.87 -0.51
CA PHE A 15 13.69 5.80 -1.91
C PHE A 15 12.66 6.90 -2.23
N GLY A 16 11.66 7.07 -1.36
CA GLY A 16 10.64 8.12 -1.53
C GLY A 16 11.23 9.52 -1.58
N VAL A 17 12.15 9.84 -0.66
CA VAL A 17 12.86 11.13 -0.67
C VAL A 17 13.70 11.28 -1.93
N ALA A 18 14.44 10.24 -2.34
CA ALA A 18 15.25 10.28 -3.56
C ALA A 18 14.42 10.54 -4.81
N VAL A 19 13.26 9.86 -4.94
CA VAL A 19 12.35 10.09 -6.08
C VAL A 19 11.77 11.51 -6.07
N MET A 20 11.42 12.05 -4.89
CA MET A 20 10.95 13.43 -4.79
C MET A 20 12.03 14.44 -5.22
N VAL A 21 13.28 14.25 -4.78
CA VAL A 21 14.40 15.13 -5.17
C VAL A 21 14.67 15.02 -6.66
N ILE A 22 14.73 13.81 -7.20
CA ILE A 22 14.93 13.58 -8.64
C ILE A 22 13.80 14.21 -9.45
N GLY A 23 12.54 14.03 -9.02
CA GLY A 23 11.38 14.64 -9.65
C GLY A 23 11.45 16.17 -9.65
N ALA A 24 11.80 16.76 -8.51
CA ALA A 24 11.95 18.20 -8.40
C ALA A 24 13.07 18.75 -9.33
N GLU A 25 14.21 18.10 -9.35
CA GLU A 25 15.37 18.56 -10.17
C GLU A 25 15.19 18.34 -11.67
N LEU A 26 14.57 17.24 -12.07
CA LEU A 26 14.50 16.86 -13.50
C LEU A 26 13.22 17.33 -14.19
N LEU A 27 12.13 17.54 -13.46
CA LEU A 27 10.86 17.97 -14.05
C LEU A 27 10.57 19.45 -13.87
N PHE A 28 11.26 20.11 -12.92
CA PHE A 28 11.05 21.53 -12.70
C PHE A 28 11.39 22.35 -13.94
N GLY A 29 10.44 23.14 -14.41
CA GLY A 29 10.62 24.01 -15.59
C GLY A 29 10.53 23.30 -16.95
N THR A 30 10.33 21.98 -17.01
CA THR A 30 10.22 21.22 -18.28
C THR A 30 8.79 21.15 -18.84
N GLY A 31 7.78 21.54 -18.05
CA GLY A 31 6.36 21.38 -18.40
C GLY A 31 5.87 19.92 -18.34
N ARG A 32 6.73 18.97 -17.98
CA ARG A 32 6.36 17.57 -17.78
C ARG A 32 5.80 17.37 -16.37
N SER A 33 4.78 16.54 -16.22
CA SER A 33 4.14 16.23 -14.95
C SER A 33 4.17 14.73 -14.67
N ILE A 34 4.32 14.35 -13.40
CA ILE A 34 4.14 12.94 -12.96
C ILE A 34 2.65 12.56 -12.93
N GLY A 35 1.76 13.57 -12.91
CA GLY A 35 0.31 13.36 -12.89
C GLY A 35 -0.32 12.94 -14.21
N ASP A 36 0.44 12.95 -15.30
CA ASP A 36 -0.02 12.56 -16.62
C ASP A 36 -0.15 11.03 -16.77
N GLU A 37 -0.73 10.58 -17.89
CA GLU A 37 -0.93 9.15 -18.19
C GLU A 37 0.39 8.34 -18.16
N GLU A 38 1.51 8.97 -18.51
CA GLU A 38 2.84 8.38 -18.47
C GLU A 38 3.44 8.31 -17.06
N GLY A 39 2.95 9.12 -16.11
CA GLY A 39 3.30 9.06 -14.69
C GLY A 39 4.82 9.07 -14.45
N LEU A 40 5.28 8.11 -13.64
CA LEU A 40 6.71 7.98 -13.29
C LEU A 40 7.61 7.61 -14.47
N VAL A 41 7.06 7.09 -15.58
CA VAL A 41 7.85 6.78 -16.79
C VAL A 41 8.50 8.06 -17.37
N ASN A 42 7.84 9.21 -17.20
CA ASN A 42 8.35 10.52 -17.60
C ASN A 42 9.70 10.91 -16.94
N LEU A 43 10.07 10.26 -15.83
CA LEU A 43 11.38 10.46 -15.21
C LEU A 43 12.51 9.71 -15.94
N ALA A 44 12.18 8.70 -16.74
CA ALA A 44 13.18 7.85 -17.39
C ALA A 44 13.99 8.62 -18.43
N ASP A 45 13.34 9.48 -19.22
CA ASP A 45 14.00 10.21 -20.30
C ASP A 45 14.98 11.28 -19.76
N PRO A 46 14.60 12.18 -18.85
CA PRO A 46 15.53 13.12 -18.22
C PRO A 46 16.70 12.43 -17.50
N LEU A 47 16.46 11.29 -16.87
CA LEU A 47 17.53 10.49 -16.26
C LEU A 47 18.48 9.94 -17.33
N GLY A 48 17.96 9.49 -18.46
CA GLY A 48 18.74 9.00 -19.58
C GLY A 48 19.56 10.10 -20.25
N GLU A 49 19.01 11.29 -20.43
CA GLU A 49 19.67 12.45 -20.98
C GLU A 49 20.84 12.93 -20.11
N ARG A 50 20.65 12.90 -18.78
CA ARG A 50 21.66 13.40 -17.83
C ARG A 50 22.72 12.36 -17.45
N PHE A 51 22.36 11.09 -17.34
CA PHE A 51 23.23 10.03 -16.80
C PHE A 51 23.49 8.88 -17.78
N GLY A 52 22.92 8.94 -18.97
CA GLY A 52 23.12 7.95 -20.02
C GLY A 52 22.03 6.87 -20.11
N SER A 53 21.98 6.20 -21.25
CA SER A 53 20.94 5.23 -21.59
C SER A 53 20.86 4.03 -20.64
N VAL A 54 21.97 3.62 -20.03
CA VAL A 54 22.01 2.51 -19.06
C VAL A 54 21.16 2.88 -17.85
N VAL A 55 21.27 4.09 -17.31
CA VAL A 55 20.51 4.56 -16.15
C VAL A 55 19.00 4.61 -16.48
N ARG A 56 18.64 5.04 -17.69
CA ARG A 56 17.25 5.00 -18.18
C ARG A 56 16.66 3.58 -18.11
N TRP A 57 17.37 2.59 -18.65
CA TRP A 57 16.88 1.22 -18.66
C TRP A 57 16.86 0.56 -17.27
N VAL A 58 17.85 0.86 -16.42
CA VAL A 58 17.86 0.40 -15.02
C VAL A 58 16.68 0.98 -14.25
N PHE A 59 16.37 2.28 -14.45
CA PHE A 59 15.21 2.91 -13.82
C PHE A 59 13.89 2.28 -14.28
N LEU A 60 13.68 2.09 -15.57
CA LEU A 60 12.49 1.46 -16.12
C LEU A 60 12.33 0.00 -15.66
N GLY A 61 13.43 -0.76 -15.66
CA GLY A 61 13.44 -2.13 -15.15
C GLY A 61 13.12 -2.21 -13.65
N GLY A 62 13.66 -1.28 -12.87
CA GLY A 62 13.35 -1.14 -11.44
C GLY A 62 11.88 -0.78 -11.20
N LEU A 63 11.35 0.18 -11.94
CA LEU A 63 9.95 0.59 -11.87
C LEU A 63 9.00 -0.58 -12.20
N TRP A 64 9.31 -1.31 -13.27
CA TRP A 64 8.58 -2.53 -13.64
C TRP A 64 8.64 -3.59 -12.53
N ALA A 65 9.83 -3.86 -12.00
CA ALA A 65 10.03 -4.87 -10.97
C ALA A 65 9.28 -4.54 -9.67
N ILE A 66 9.29 -3.28 -9.23
CA ILE A 66 8.56 -2.82 -8.05
C ILE A 66 7.05 -2.96 -8.26
N SER A 67 6.55 -2.54 -9.43
CA SER A 67 5.13 -2.65 -9.76
C SER A 67 4.67 -4.11 -9.78
N PHE A 68 5.45 -4.98 -10.43
CA PHE A 68 5.16 -6.41 -10.51
C PHE A 68 5.20 -7.09 -9.13
N ALA A 69 6.21 -6.79 -8.31
CA ALA A 69 6.31 -7.31 -6.95
C ALA A 69 5.14 -6.87 -6.07
N SER A 70 4.70 -5.62 -6.21
CA SER A 70 3.54 -5.09 -5.49
C SER A 70 2.25 -5.82 -5.86
N VAL A 71 2.01 -6.06 -7.15
CA VAL A 71 0.83 -6.80 -7.63
C VAL A 71 0.82 -8.22 -7.07
N ILE A 72 1.94 -8.95 -7.14
CA ILE A 72 2.05 -10.31 -6.59
C ILE A 72 1.83 -10.30 -5.08
N GLY A 73 2.42 -9.33 -4.37
CA GLY A 73 2.29 -9.19 -2.93
C GLY A 73 0.84 -8.99 -2.49
N VAL A 74 0.10 -8.12 -3.18
CA VAL A 74 -1.33 -7.87 -2.92
C VAL A 74 -2.16 -9.09 -3.26
N TRP A 75 -1.98 -9.70 -4.43
CA TRP A 75 -2.72 -10.88 -4.83
C TRP A 75 -2.58 -12.02 -3.83
N ASN A 76 -1.36 -12.31 -3.42
CA ASN A 76 -1.07 -13.38 -2.49
C ASN A 76 -1.55 -13.04 -1.08
N GLY A 77 -1.12 -11.90 -0.54
CA GLY A 77 -1.43 -11.49 0.83
C GLY A 77 -2.92 -11.31 1.10
N MET A 78 -3.62 -10.62 0.20
CA MET A 78 -5.07 -10.39 0.37
C MET A 78 -5.88 -11.67 0.22
N SER A 79 -5.47 -12.59 -0.66
CA SER A 79 -6.15 -13.87 -0.84
C SER A 79 -5.99 -14.77 0.39
N TYR A 80 -4.81 -14.79 1.03
CA TYR A 80 -4.61 -15.47 2.31
C TYR A 80 -5.43 -14.85 3.43
N LEU A 81 -5.44 -13.51 3.53
CA LEU A 81 -6.22 -12.79 4.53
C LEU A 81 -7.73 -13.10 4.39
N PHE A 82 -8.25 -13.09 3.16
CA PHE A 82 -9.64 -13.43 2.90
C PHE A 82 -9.95 -14.88 3.29
N ALA A 83 -9.07 -15.81 2.96
CA ALA A 83 -9.23 -17.22 3.32
C ALA A 83 -9.28 -17.39 4.85
N ASP A 84 -8.45 -16.68 5.60
CA ASP A 84 -8.43 -16.69 7.07
C ASP A 84 -9.69 -16.06 7.68
N ILE A 85 -10.18 -14.96 7.10
CA ILE A 85 -11.45 -14.34 7.48
C ILE A 85 -12.61 -15.36 7.31
N VAL A 86 -12.69 -16.02 6.16
CA VAL A 86 -13.73 -17.02 5.89
C VAL A 86 -13.63 -18.19 6.86
N ARG A 87 -12.41 -18.66 7.18
CA ARG A 87 -12.15 -19.68 8.19
C ARG A 87 -12.69 -19.26 9.56
N THR A 88 -12.35 -18.04 9.97
CA THR A 88 -12.74 -17.48 11.27
C THR A 88 -14.27 -17.35 11.38
N PHE A 89 -14.95 -16.87 10.33
CA PHE A 89 -16.40 -16.81 10.29
C PHE A 89 -17.09 -18.19 10.34
N ARG A 90 -16.41 -19.24 9.85
CA ARG A 90 -16.87 -20.64 9.95
C ARG A 90 -16.60 -21.27 11.31
N GLY A 91 -15.94 -20.57 12.23
CA GLY A 91 -15.62 -21.06 13.57
C GLY A 91 -14.57 -22.19 13.59
N ILE A 92 -13.73 -22.29 12.54
CA ILE A 92 -12.71 -23.34 12.45
C ILE A 92 -11.50 -22.93 13.30
N PRO A 93 -11.05 -23.77 14.26
CA PRO A 93 -9.92 -23.48 15.12
C PRO A 93 -8.61 -23.26 14.36
N GLU A 94 -7.65 -22.56 14.98
CA GLU A 94 -6.36 -22.24 14.36
C GLU A 94 -5.53 -23.51 14.11
N GLU A 95 -5.68 -24.53 14.94
CA GLU A 95 -4.99 -25.83 14.79
C GLU A 95 -5.38 -26.55 13.48
N GLU A 96 -6.59 -26.30 12.98
CA GLU A 96 -7.11 -26.88 11.73
C GLU A 96 -7.02 -25.91 10.54
N ALA A 97 -6.37 -24.76 10.68
CA ALA A 97 -6.34 -23.69 9.69
C ALA A 97 -5.66 -24.07 8.37
N GLY A 98 -4.66 -24.93 8.39
CA GLY A 98 -3.78 -25.23 7.26
C GLY A 98 -4.49 -25.50 5.93
N PRO A 99 -5.46 -26.42 5.83
CA PRO A 99 -6.17 -26.67 4.57
C PRO A 99 -7.03 -25.50 4.08
N TYR A 100 -7.54 -24.66 5.02
CA TYR A 100 -8.43 -23.53 4.73
C TYR A 100 -7.67 -22.28 4.32
N ILE A 101 -6.44 -22.09 4.80
CA ILE A 101 -5.56 -20.96 4.51
C ILE A 101 -4.47 -21.41 3.53
N SER A 102 -4.82 -22.18 2.52
CA SER A 102 -3.88 -22.64 1.49
C SER A 102 -4.24 -22.10 0.11
N GLU A 103 -3.27 -22.04 -0.79
CA GLU A 103 -3.48 -21.67 -2.20
C GLU A 103 -4.50 -22.59 -2.91
N LYS A 104 -4.72 -23.77 -2.38
CA LYS A 104 -5.68 -24.74 -2.90
C LYS A 104 -7.08 -24.51 -2.36
N SER A 105 -7.25 -23.69 -1.33
CA SER A 105 -8.57 -23.46 -0.72
C SER A 105 -9.51 -22.73 -1.68
N PRO A 106 -10.79 -23.07 -1.71
CA PRO A 106 -11.77 -22.38 -2.53
C PRO A 106 -11.88 -20.88 -2.20
N ALA A 107 -11.74 -20.51 -0.92
CA ALA A 107 -11.80 -19.12 -0.49
C ALA A 107 -10.64 -18.30 -1.05
N TYR A 108 -9.41 -18.82 -0.99
CA TYR A 108 -8.24 -18.18 -1.59
C TYR A 108 -8.43 -17.97 -3.10
N ARG A 109 -8.81 -19.03 -3.83
CA ARG A 109 -8.98 -18.97 -5.27
C ARG A 109 -10.12 -18.06 -5.71
N SER A 110 -11.25 -18.07 -5.03
CA SER A 110 -12.37 -17.19 -5.36
C SER A 110 -12.00 -15.73 -5.20
N PHE A 111 -11.23 -15.38 -4.17
CA PHE A 111 -10.79 -14.01 -3.96
C PHE A 111 -9.71 -13.59 -4.98
N LEU A 112 -8.79 -14.50 -5.32
CA LEU A 112 -7.81 -14.26 -6.39
C LEU A 112 -8.49 -13.96 -7.74
N ILE A 113 -9.51 -14.73 -8.08
CA ILE A 113 -10.33 -14.48 -9.27
C ILE A 113 -11.04 -13.13 -9.18
N LEU A 114 -11.63 -12.82 -8.02
CA LEU A 114 -12.28 -11.53 -7.78
C LEU A 114 -11.32 -10.35 -7.93
N LEU A 115 -10.07 -10.48 -7.51
CA LEU A 115 -9.06 -9.43 -7.69
C LEU A 115 -8.62 -9.28 -9.16
N THR A 116 -8.58 -10.38 -9.91
CA THR A 116 -8.05 -10.40 -11.29
C THR A 116 -9.08 -9.91 -12.31
N PHE A 117 -10.27 -10.47 -12.30
CA PHE A 117 -11.25 -10.24 -13.36
C PHE A 117 -11.80 -8.80 -13.44
N PRO A 118 -12.16 -8.12 -12.36
CA PRO A 118 -12.62 -6.74 -12.43
C PRO A 118 -11.53 -5.74 -12.84
N THR A 119 -10.26 -6.08 -12.64
CA THR A 119 -9.14 -5.22 -12.98
C THR A 119 -8.93 -5.13 -14.50
N ILE A 120 -9.26 -6.19 -15.25
CA ILE A 120 -9.07 -6.24 -16.71
C ILE A 120 -9.89 -5.16 -17.44
N PRO A 121 -11.22 -5.01 -17.23
CA PRO A 121 -11.98 -3.91 -17.83
C PRO A 121 -11.48 -2.52 -17.45
N LEU A 122 -11.00 -2.35 -16.21
CA LEU A 122 -10.48 -1.07 -15.73
C LEU A 122 -9.20 -0.65 -16.47
N ILE A 123 -8.34 -1.60 -16.84
CA ILE A 123 -7.16 -1.34 -17.68
C ILE A 123 -7.58 -0.88 -19.08
N VAL A 124 -8.62 -1.51 -19.64
CA VAL A 124 -9.12 -1.18 -20.99
C VAL A 124 -9.76 0.22 -21.04
N LEU A 125 -10.30 0.72 -19.93
CA LEU A 125 -10.86 2.07 -19.83
C LEU A 125 -9.82 3.19 -19.94
N GLY A 126 -8.51 2.87 -19.90
CA GLY A 126 -7.42 3.79 -20.23
C GLY A 126 -7.20 4.96 -19.26
N GLN A 127 -7.67 4.87 -18.03
CA GLN A 127 -7.47 5.92 -17.02
C GLN A 127 -6.75 5.39 -15.75
N PRO A 128 -5.51 4.88 -15.87
CA PRO A 128 -4.81 4.29 -14.72
C PRO A 128 -4.56 5.28 -13.59
N VAL A 129 -4.27 6.54 -13.90
CA VAL A 129 -3.99 7.60 -12.90
C VAL A 129 -5.23 7.90 -12.07
N ALA A 130 -6.40 8.01 -12.69
CA ALA A 130 -7.66 8.24 -11.99
C ALA A 130 -7.99 7.10 -11.02
N LEU A 131 -7.71 5.86 -11.40
CA LEU A 131 -7.88 4.69 -10.56
C LEU A 131 -6.91 4.70 -9.36
N VAL A 132 -5.65 5.06 -9.57
CA VAL A 132 -4.67 5.19 -8.48
C VAL A 132 -5.09 6.29 -7.50
N LEU A 133 -5.56 7.43 -8.00
CA LEU A 133 -6.06 8.52 -7.15
C LEU A 133 -7.29 8.10 -6.34
N LEU A 134 -8.22 7.38 -6.96
CA LEU A 134 -9.39 6.83 -6.26
C LEU A 134 -8.97 5.85 -5.15
N TRP A 135 -8.04 4.94 -5.44
CA TRP A 135 -7.48 4.02 -4.45
C TRP A 135 -6.80 4.74 -3.29
N THR A 136 -6.03 5.76 -3.60
CA THR A 136 -5.34 6.58 -2.58
C THR A 136 -6.34 7.31 -1.69
N ALA A 137 -7.40 7.87 -2.27
CA ALA A 137 -8.47 8.52 -1.51
C ALA A 137 -9.20 7.52 -0.59
N MET A 138 -9.53 6.32 -1.10
CA MET A 138 -10.13 5.26 -0.27
C MET A 138 -9.19 4.81 0.85
N GLY A 139 -7.89 4.67 0.58
CA GLY A 139 -6.87 4.35 1.57
C GLY A 139 -6.76 5.43 2.66
N ALA A 140 -6.82 6.69 2.28
CA ALA A 140 -6.77 7.81 3.22
C ALA A 140 -7.94 7.80 4.22
N VAL A 141 -9.12 7.33 3.80
CA VAL A 141 -10.28 7.16 4.70
C VAL A 141 -10.16 5.90 5.56
N PHE A 142 -9.57 4.82 5.02
CA PHE A 142 -9.45 3.56 5.74
C PHE A 142 -8.36 3.60 6.84
N LEU A 143 -7.28 4.32 6.63
CA LEU A 143 -6.16 4.38 7.58
C LEU A 143 -6.52 4.94 8.96
N PRO A 144 -7.31 6.02 9.11
CA PRO A 144 -7.82 6.46 10.41
C PRO A 144 -8.64 5.38 11.12
N PHE A 145 -9.52 4.69 10.40
CA PHE A 145 -10.32 3.60 10.95
C PHE A 145 -9.43 2.46 11.49
N LEU A 146 -8.43 2.06 10.73
CA LEU A 146 -7.46 1.04 11.15
C LEU A 146 -6.70 1.48 12.40
N SER A 147 -6.20 2.72 12.43
CA SER A 147 -5.44 3.27 13.57
C SER A 147 -6.29 3.35 14.85
N ILE A 148 -7.56 3.77 14.73
CA ILE A 148 -8.51 3.82 15.85
C ILE A 148 -8.80 2.39 16.35
N THR A 149 -9.04 1.46 15.44
CA THR A 149 -9.31 0.05 15.77
C THR A 149 -8.13 -0.58 16.49
N LEU A 150 -6.90 -0.37 16.00
CA LEU A 150 -5.68 -0.85 16.63
C LEU A 150 -5.49 -0.21 18.02
N MET A 151 -5.70 1.09 18.15
CA MET A 151 -5.60 1.78 19.42
C MET A 151 -6.62 1.24 20.45
N TRP A 152 -7.85 1.02 20.01
CA TRP A 152 -8.89 0.41 20.86
C TRP A 152 -8.52 -1.02 21.25
N LEU A 153 -8.10 -1.84 20.29
CA LEU A 153 -7.75 -3.25 20.52
C LEU A 153 -6.57 -3.39 21.47
N LEU A 154 -5.46 -2.68 21.23
CA LEU A 154 -4.24 -2.74 22.05
C LEU A 154 -4.45 -2.23 23.48
N ASN A 155 -5.45 -1.40 23.72
CA ASN A 155 -5.80 -0.91 25.07
C ASN A 155 -6.95 -1.71 25.71
N SER A 156 -7.56 -2.66 24.97
CA SER A 156 -8.67 -3.50 25.48
C SER A 156 -8.17 -4.58 26.43
N SER A 157 -9.03 -4.96 27.37
CA SER A 157 -8.80 -6.10 28.25
C SER A 157 -8.88 -7.45 27.54
N ARG A 158 -9.32 -7.47 26.29
CA ARG A 158 -9.43 -8.70 25.46
C ARG A 158 -8.07 -9.17 24.92
N VAL A 159 -7.06 -8.29 24.93
CA VAL A 159 -5.71 -8.63 24.49
C VAL A 159 -4.89 -9.12 25.69
N GLU A 160 -4.11 -10.17 25.47
CA GLU A 160 -3.20 -10.74 26.46
C GLU A 160 -2.27 -9.66 27.04
N ARG A 161 -2.00 -9.75 28.35
CA ARG A 161 -1.23 -8.71 29.09
C ARG A 161 0.13 -8.39 28.48
N GLY A 162 0.77 -9.35 27.80
CA GLY A 162 2.07 -9.18 27.17
C GLY A 162 2.05 -8.27 25.93
N TYR A 163 0.91 -8.14 25.26
CA TYR A 163 0.74 -7.32 24.05
C TYR A 163 -0.07 -6.06 24.31
N ARG A 164 -0.60 -5.89 25.52
CA ARG A 164 -1.42 -4.73 25.87
C ARG A 164 -0.57 -3.50 26.08
N ASN A 165 -0.92 -2.41 25.43
CA ASN A 165 -0.27 -1.12 25.64
C ASN A 165 -0.64 -0.52 27.00
N ARG A 166 0.31 0.22 27.59
CA ARG A 166 0.00 1.17 28.67
C ARG A 166 -0.59 2.43 28.05
N LEU A 167 -1.48 3.14 28.78
CA LEU A 167 -2.14 4.37 28.32
C LEU A 167 -1.17 5.43 27.75
N VAL A 168 0.04 5.54 28.31
CA VAL A 168 1.10 6.43 27.84
C VAL A 168 2.22 5.61 27.19
N SER A 169 1.87 4.78 26.20
CA SER A 169 2.85 4.06 25.39
C SER A 169 3.21 4.88 24.17
N ALA A 170 4.48 4.84 23.74
CA ALA A 170 4.93 5.44 22.48
C ALA A 170 4.06 4.99 21.29
N SER A 171 3.62 3.74 21.30
CA SER A 171 2.69 3.18 20.30
C SER A 171 1.35 3.94 20.27
N ASN A 172 0.75 4.27 21.41
CA ASN A 172 -0.50 5.02 21.46
C ASN A 172 -0.32 6.48 20.98
N ILE A 173 0.81 7.10 21.27
CA ILE A 173 1.13 8.45 20.80
C ILE A 173 1.26 8.43 19.27
N VAL A 174 2.01 7.49 18.71
CA VAL A 174 2.18 7.35 17.27
C VAL A 174 0.85 7.06 16.58
N LEU A 175 0.04 6.14 17.11
CA LEU A 175 -1.29 5.86 16.57
C LEU A 175 -2.22 7.08 16.64
N GLY A 176 -2.18 7.83 17.75
CA GLY A 176 -2.95 9.06 17.91
C GLY A 176 -2.55 10.15 16.90
N ILE A 177 -1.25 10.36 16.71
CA ILE A 177 -0.74 11.27 15.67
C ILE A 177 -1.16 10.80 14.30
N SER A 178 -1.06 9.50 13.99
CA SER A 178 -1.49 8.93 12.72
C SER A 178 -2.98 9.18 12.45
N VAL A 179 -3.84 9.01 13.45
CA VAL A 179 -5.28 9.31 13.32
C VAL A 179 -5.49 10.77 12.93
N VAL A 180 -4.84 11.71 13.62
CA VAL A 180 -4.99 13.15 13.34
C VAL A 180 -4.50 13.49 11.94
N VAL A 181 -3.32 12.99 11.55
CA VAL A 181 -2.73 13.25 10.23
C VAL A 181 -3.61 12.69 9.11
N PHE A 182 -4.05 11.43 9.23
CA PHE A 182 -4.88 10.82 8.19
C PHE A 182 -6.30 11.41 8.12
N LEU A 183 -6.88 11.83 9.24
CA LEU A 183 -8.15 12.57 9.21
C LEU A 183 -8.00 13.93 8.52
N ALA A 184 -6.92 14.66 8.82
CA ALA A 184 -6.65 15.94 8.18
C ALA A 184 -6.45 15.78 6.66
N LEU A 185 -5.64 14.79 6.24
CA LEU A 185 -5.42 14.48 4.83
C LEU A 185 -6.71 14.01 4.13
N GLY A 186 -7.51 13.17 4.80
CA GLY A 186 -8.79 12.70 4.28
C GLY A 186 -9.78 13.84 4.05
N ILE A 187 -9.90 14.76 5.02
CA ILE A 187 -10.73 15.96 4.88
C ILE A 187 -10.23 16.84 3.74
N GLN A 188 -8.93 17.10 3.66
CA GLN A 188 -8.33 17.88 2.58
C GLN A 188 -8.60 17.25 1.20
N THR A 189 -8.50 15.93 1.07
CA THR A 189 -8.77 15.22 -0.18
C THR A 189 -10.24 15.36 -0.58
N ILE A 190 -11.17 15.21 0.37
CA ILE A 190 -12.62 15.35 0.10
C ILE A 190 -12.96 16.77 -0.29
N VAL A 191 -12.43 17.77 0.42
CA VAL A 191 -12.67 19.19 0.10
C VAL A 191 -12.04 19.58 -1.24
N GLY A 192 -10.91 18.99 -1.62
CA GLY A 192 -10.27 19.22 -2.92
C GLY A 192 -10.96 18.54 -4.11
N LEU A 193 -11.90 17.61 -3.85
CA LEU A 193 -12.73 16.95 -4.87
C LEU A 193 -14.09 17.61 -5.07
N LEU A 194 -14.51 18.53 -4.19
CA LEU A 194 -15.74 19.31 -4.26
C LEU A 194 -15.50 20.70 -4.89
#